data_b55fb81a1150d6b80362c8c450e764cd
#
_entry.id   b55fb81a1150d6b80362c8c450e764cd
#
_cell.length_a   1.000
_cell.length_b   1.000
_cell.length_c   1.000
_cell.angle_alpha   90.00
_cell.angle_beta   90.00
_cell.angle_gamma   90.00
#
_symmetry.space_group_name_H-M   'P 1'
#
loop_
_entity.id
_entity.type
_entity.pdbx_description
1 polymer ?
#
loop_
_entity_poly.entity_id
_entity_poly.type
_entity_poly.pdbx_seq_one_letter_code
_entity_poly.pdbx_strand_id
1 'polypeptide(L)'
;MTITTIGMQEHGISAAFGRRKVSPRACIIDGKQHLRAFLADTLEELRFVTGECGDADDLTMRIADQQPDLLVIGSSVGGVEAARIIDVACNAGFRGSVMLISARETIAQRAILHHGLERGLTMLPPLSTPFSARMLRECIAPLLPQEPAPQPEVDVAEALKTGWLELWYQRKLDARSLTPCGAEALVRMRHPSWGVVVPAAFLPDHNDPNFRALSEFVVARAMADWRYLLDHHGPVDLSINLPAKFLLDIQAVEDLCAWIPRHPAFGGLIIEIDALELAQHLDAMIETAQHLRLHNVAIAIDKIGADWPDLISRDAFPFVELKVDRAFVTGCADDRLKRSVCKRIVDLAVDYGARCTATGIESRSDYIAAHELGFDLLQGYLFGKPMGLKKFARAAATKPLNTLD
;
A
#
# COMPACT_ATOMS: atom_id res chain seq x y z
N MET A 1 -8.24 -25.36 61.76
CA MET A 1 -7.51 -24.22 61.17
C MET A 1 -7.93 -24.09 59.72
N THR A 2 -8.81 -23.15 59.51
CA THR A 2 -9.48 -22.92 58.22
C THR A 2 -8.67 -21.83 57.49
N ILE A 3 -8.12 -22.14 56.32
CA ILE A 3 -7.40 -21.18 55.49
C ILE A 3 -8.45 -20.58 54.53
N THR A 4 -8.68 -19.29 54.72
CA THR A 4 -9.56 -18.49 53.87
C THR A 4 -8.84 -18.13 52.60
N THR A 5 -9.37 -18.60 51.46
CA THR A 5 -8.89 -18.25 50.11
C THR A 5 -9.40 -16.86 49.79
N ILE A 6 -8.48 -15.90 49.66
CA ILE A 6 -8.81 -14.55 49.22
C ILE A 6 -8.95 -14.61 47.69
N GLY A 7 -10.16 -14.40 47.19
CA GLY A 7 -10.44 -14.25 45.75
C GLY A 7 -9.80 -12.98 45.21
N MET A 8 -8.83 -13.14 44.33
CA MET A 8 -8.37 -12.06 43.46
C MET A 8 -9.46 -11.80 42.41
N GLN A 9 -10.17 -10.68 42.55
CA GLN A 9 -10.95 -10.12 41.46
C GLN A 9 -9.97 -9.65 40.37
N GLU A 10 -9.95 -10.35 39.27
CA GLU A 10 -9.35 -9.84 38.01
C GLU A 10 -10.13 -8.59 37.59
N HIS A 11 -9.56 -7.43 37.88
CA HIS A 11 -10.02 -6.19 37.29
C HIS A 11 -9.65 -6.27 35.80
N GLY A 12 -10.63 -6.58 34.96
CA GLY A 12 -10.50 -6.45 33.51
C GLY A 12 -10.06 -5.03 33.18
N ILE A 13 -8.78 -4.90 32.82
CA ILE A 13 -8.27 -3.64 32.28
C ILE A 13 -9.03 -3.42 30.97
N SER A 14 -9.89 -2.41 30.97
CA SER A 14 -10.64 -2.00 29.79
C SER A 14 -9.63 -1.78 28.65
N ALA A 15 -9.80 -2.46 27.53
CA ALA A 15 -8.98 -2.35 26.33
C ALA A 15 -8.92 -0.91 25.75
N ALA A 16 -9.67 0.02 26.32
CA ALA A 16 -9.66 1.45 26.00
C ALA A 16 -8.59 2.25 26.76
N PHE A 17 -7.98 1.69 27.82
CA PHE A 17 -6.97 2.41 28.60
C PHE A 17 -5.60 2.21 27.97
N GLY A 18 -5.11 3.21 27.24
CA GLY A 18 -3.69 3.30 26.82
C GLY A 18 -3.41 3.33 25.33
N ARG A 19 -4.38 3.29 24.44
CA ARG A 19 -4.11 3.50 23.01
C ARG A 19 -3.86 4.99 22.74
N ARG A 20 -2.59 5.40 22.83
CA ARG A 20 -2.17 6.75 22.47
C ARG A 20 -2.54 7.01 21.00
N LYS A 21 -3.34 8.05 20.76
CA LYS A 21 -3.70 8.51 19.42
C LYS A 21 -2.47 9.10 18.75
N VAL A 22 -1.88 8.38 17.82
CA VAL A 22 -0.61 8.76 17.18
C VAL A 22 -0.86 9.39 15.82
N SER A 23 -1.81 8.84 15.05
CA SER A 23 -2.20 9.37 13.74
C SER A 23 -3.55 10.07 13.84
N PRO A 24 -3.73 11.22 13.17
CA PRO A 24 -5.03 11.89 13.12
C PRO A 24 -6.06 10.99 12.41
N ARG A 25 -7.30 11.09 12.81
CA ARG A 25 -8.40 10.30 12.28
C ARG A 25 -9.39 11.16 11.53
N ALA A 26 -9.81 10.69 10.35
CA ALA A 26 -10.81 11.37 9.55
C ALA A 26 -12.02 10.47 9.29
N CYS A 27 -13.22 11.04 9.44
CA CYS A 27 -14.45 10.42 8.99
C CYS A 27 -14.97 11.17 7.76
N ILE A 28 -15.30 10.44 6.70
CA ILE A 28 -15.71 11.00 5.42
C ILE A 28 -17.16 10.59 5.15
N ILE A 29 -18.03 11.56 5.00
CA ILE A 29 -19.44 11.34 4.68
C ILE A 29 -19.79 11.96 3.33
N ASP A 30 -20.23 11.14 2.40
CA ASP A 30 -20.76 11.53 1.09
C ASP A 30 -21.62 10.39 0.53
N GLY A 31 -22.70 10.69 -0.17
CA GLY A 31 -23.55 9.68 -0.80
C GLY A 31 -22.85 8.89 -1.91
N LYS A 32 -21.80 9.47 -2.54
CA LYS A 32 -21.09 8.85 -3.66
C LYS A 32 -19.87 8.06 -3.18
N GLN A 33 -19.93 6.75 -3.27
CA GLN A 33 -18.85 5.86 -2.84
C GLN A 33 -17.49 6.19 -3.47
N HIS A 34 -17.45 6.52 -4.77
CA HIS A 34 -16.20 6.85 -5.45
C HIS A 34 -15.52 8.12 -4.87
N LEU A 35 -16.33 9.10 -4.43
CA LEU A 35 -15.79 10.32 -3.82
C LEU A 35 -15.27 10.04 -2.40
N ARG A 36 -16.01 9.27 -1.60
CA ARG A 36 -15.52 8.83 -0.28
C ARG A 36 -14.18 8.10 -0.40
N ALA A 37 -14.10 7.13 -1.31
CA ALA A 37 -12.87 6.37 -1.51
C ALA A 37 -11.70 7.25 -2.00
N PHE A 38 -11.94 8.21 -2.90
CA PHE A 38 -10.90 9.16 -3.32
C PHE A 38 -10.38 10.02 -2.16
N LEU A 39 -11.28 10.53 -1.33
CA LEU A 39 -10.92 11.34 -0.15
C LEU A 39 -10.17 10.50 0.89
N ALA A 40 -10.65 9.28 1.15
CA ALA A 40 -9.99 8.34 2.06
C ALA A 40 -8.55 8.06 1.60
N ASP A 41 -8.38 7.68 0.35
CA ASP A 41 -7.07 7.44 -0.24
C ASP A 41 -6.13 8.66 -0.11
N THR A 42 -6.65 9.87 -0.38
CA THR A 42 -5.82 11.10 -0.30
C THR A 42 -5.45 11.45 1.14
N LEU A 43 -6.38 11.26 2.09
CA LEU A 43 -6.12 11.50 3.52
C LEU A 43 -5.16 10.45 4.10
N GLU A 44 -5.24 9.19 3.67
CA GLU A 44 -4.29 8.15 4.08
C GLU A 44 -2.87 8.44 3.60
N GLU A 45 -2.70 9.01 2.40
CA GLU A 45 -1.40 9.49 1.94
C GLU A 45 -0.84 10.61 2.85
N LEU A 46 -1.72 11.35 3.53
CA LEU A 46 -1.39 12.37 4.52
C LEU A 46 -1.34 11.83 5.97
N ARG A 47 -1.28 10.50 6.12
CA ARG A 47 -1.17 9.75 7.39
C ARG A 47 -2.40 9.83 8.30
N PHE A 48 -3.59 10.07 7.76
CA PHE A 48 -4.83 9.90 8.52
C PHE A 48 -5.25 8.43 8.55
N VAL A 49 -5.86 8.04 9.65
CA VAL A 49 -6.69 6.83 9.71
C VAL A 49 -8.07 7.24 9.23
N THR A 50 -8.57 6.65 8.15
CA THR A 50 -9.82 7.07 7.54
C THR A 50 -10.97 6.11 7.83
N GLY A 51 -12.18 6.68 7.99
CA GLY A 51 -13.43 5.96 8.04
C GLY A 51 -14.41 6.53 7.02
N GLU A 52 -15.08 5.67 6.23
CA GLU A 52 -16.11 6.08 5.28
C GLU A 52 -17.49 5.86 5.88
N CYS A 53 -18.38 6.86 5.79
CA CYS A 53 -19.77 6.79 6.18
C CYS A 53 -20.69 7.03 5.00
N GLY A 54 -21.71 6.22 4.84
CA GLY A 54 -22.76 6.41 3.82
C GLY A 54 -23.82 7.40 4.26
N ASP A 55 -24.13 7.42 5.55
CA ASP A 55 -25.21 8.20 6.15
C ASP A 55 -24.89 8.65 7.59
N ALA A 56 -25.85 9.29 8.24
CA ALA A 56 -25.71 9.83 9.59
C ALA A 56 -25.70 8.75 10.70
N ASP A 57 -26.28 7.60 10.46
CA ASP A 57 -26.32 6.51 11.45
C ASP A 57 -24.94 5.83 11.53
N ASP A 58 -24.32 5.57 10.38
CA ASP A 58 -22.92 5.13 10.29
C ASP A 58 -21.97 6.10 11.00
N LEU A 59 -22.21 7.42 10.83
CA LEU A 59 -21.40 8.47 11.45
C LEU A 59 -21.43 8.38 12.98
N THR A 60 -22.60 8.16 13.59
CA THR A 60 -22.74 8.07 15.05
C THR A 60 -21.92 6.93 15.62
N MET A 61 -21.99 5.75 15.01
CA MET A 61 -21.18 4.59 15.42
C MET A 61 -19.69 4.85 15.30
N ARG A 62 -19.28 5.49 14.21
CA ARG A 62 -17.85 5.79 13.98
C ARG A 62 -17.29 6.84 14.91
N ILE A 63 -18.07 7.85 15.27
CA ILE A 63 -17.64 8.86 16.26
C ILE A 63 -17.42 8.19 17.61
N ALA A 64 -18.32 7.31 18.04
CA ALA A 64 -18.19 6.59 19.30
C ALA A 64 -16.96 5.66 19.33
N ASP A 65 -16.69 4.95 18.24
CA ASP A 65 -15.60 3.96 18.14
C ASP A 65 -14.23 4.63 17.88
N GLN A 66 -14.17 5.57 16.96
CA GLN A 66 -12.89 6.07 16.43
C GLN A 66 -12.48 7.45 16.92
N GLN A 67 -13.40 8.24 17.46
CA GLN A 67 -13.16 9.63 17.89
C GLN A 67 -12.38 10.44 16.85
N PRO A 68 -12.94 10.73 15.68
CA PRO A 68 -12.23 11.40 14.60
C PRO A 68 -11.80 12.82 14.97
N ASP A 69 -10.68 13.30 14.39
CA ASP A 69 -10.19 14.67 14.50
C ASP A 69 -10.75 15.54 13.39
N LEU A 70 -11.11 14.93 12.26
CA LEU A 70 -11.61 15.58 11.07
C LEU A 70 -12.87 14.87 10.58
N LEU A 71 -13.93 15.65 10.37
CA LEU A 71 -15.11 15.24 9.64
C LEU A 71 -15.12 15.92 8.27
N VAL A 72 -15.12 15.14 7.20
CA VAL A 72 -15.24 15.64 5.81
C VAL A 72 -16.64 15.41 5.31
N ILE A 73 -17.36 16.48 5.01
CA ILE A 73 -18.71 16.44 4.42
C ILE A 73 -18.58 16.71 2.93
N GLY A 74 -18.87 15.70 2.13
CA GLY A 74 -18.63 15.71 0.69
C GLY A 74 -19.66 16.50 -0.13
N SER A 75 -19.36 16.69 -1.40
CA SER A 75 -20.12 17.57 -2.30
C SER A 75 -21.50 17.05 -2.71
N SER A 76 -21.80 15.78 -2.48
CA SER A 76 -23.13 15.21 -2.76
C SER A 76 -24.14 15.45 -1.63
N VAL A 77 -23.67 15.94 -0.47
CA VAL A 77 -24.49 16.23 0.69
C VAL A 77 -25.12 17.63 0.53
N GLY A 78 -26.44 17.71 0.53
CA GLY A 78 -27.17 18.98 0.44
C GLY A 78 -27.05 19.80 1.71
N GLY A 79 -27.33 21.12 1.63
CA GLY A 79 -27.13 22.03 2.76
C GLY A 79 -27.89 21.66 4.03
N VAL A 80 -29.16 21.24 3.91
CA VAL A 80 -29.98 20.79 5.05
C VAL A 80 -29.42 19.53 5.67
N GLU A 81 -28.98 18.58 4.86
CA GLU A 81 -28.40 17.34 5.33
C GLU A 81 -27.01 17.57 5.97
N ALA A 82 -26.21 18.49 5.43
CA ALA A 82 -24.94 18.85 6.04
C ALA A 82 -25.11 19.45 7.44
N ALA A 83 -26.10 20.32 7.64
CA ALA A 83 -26.43 20.87 8.96
C ALA A 83 -26.87 19.75 9.93
N ARG A 84 -27.72 18.82 9.46
CA ARG A 84 -28.14 17.66 10.25
C ARG A 84 -26.96 16.76 10.65
N ILE A 85 -26.02 16.50 9.70
CA ILE A 85 -24.80 15.75 9.98
C ILE A 85 -23.96 16.42 11.07
N ILE A 86 -23.82 17.76 11.03
CA ILE A 86 -23.14 18.52 12.07
C ILE A 86 -23.84 18.34 13.42
N ASP A 87 -25.17 18.42 13.46
CA ASP A 87 -25.95 18.21 14.70
C ASP A 87 -25.78 16.80 15.26
N VAL A 88 -25.88 15.78 14.40
CA VAL A 88 -25.66 14.38 14.77
C VAL A 88 -24.25 14.17 15.32
N ALA A 89 -23.22 14.74 14.64
CA ALA A 89 -21.85 14.64 15.09
C ALA A 89 -21.64 15.28 16.46
N CYS A 90 -22.18 16.49 16.69
CA CYS A 90 -22.11 17.17 17.98
C CYS A 90 -22.79 16.38 19.09
N ASN A 91 -23.97 15.82 18.82
CA ASN A 91 -24.73 15.03 19.78
C ASN A 91 -24.01 13.70 20.11
N ALA A 92 -23.30 13.12 19.16
CA ALA A 92 -22.43 11.95 19.36
C ALA A 92 -21.11 12.27 20.07
N GLY A 93 -20.88 13.53 20.45
CA GLY A 93 -19.67 13.95 21.19
C GLY A 93 -18.48 14.37 20.31
N PHE A 94 -18.66 14.53 19.02
CA PHE A 94 -17.60 15.06 18.15
C PHE A 94 -17.19 16.48 18.54
N ARG A 95 -15.87 16.75 18.59
CA ARG A 95 -15.29 18.05 18.97
C ARG A 95 -14.13 18.43 18.06
N GLY A 96 -13.96 17.72 16.96
CA GLY A 96 -12.88 17.91 16.00
C GLY A 96 -13.16 19.04 15.01
N SER A 97 -12.42 19.04 13.92
CA SER A 97 -12.55 19.97 12.81
C SER A 97 -13.50 19.44 11.73
N VAL A 98 -14.23 20.34 11.08
CA VAL A 98 -15.12 19.99 9.96
C VAL A 98 -14.62 20.67 8.69
N MET A 99 -14.54 19.92 7.60
CA MET A 99 -14.26 20.43 6.26
C MET A 99 -15.44 20.14 5.34
N LEU A 100 -15.91 21.18 4.65
CA LEU A 100 -16.95 21.07 3.64
C LEU A 100 -16.34 20.99 2.24
N ILE A 101 -16.83 20.08 1.40
CA ILE A 101 -16.47 20.02 -0.01
C ILE A 101 -17.69 20.44 -0.83
N SER A 102 -17.52 21.40 -1.76
CA SER A 102 -18.60 21.87 -2.60
C SER A 102 -18.11 22.24 -4.01
N ALA A 103 -19.04 22.29 -4.97
CA ALA A 103 -18.69 22.71 -6.33
C ALA A 103 -18.47 24.22 -6.47
N ARG A 104 -19.10 25.00 -5.60
CA ARG A 104 -19.03 26.49 -5.58
C ARG A 104 -19.33 26.99 -4.20
N GLU A 105 -18.77 28.16 -3.87
CA GLU A 105 -19.18 28.89 -2.67
C GLU A 105 -20.62 29.39 -2.83
N THR A 106 -21.49 29.00 -1.90
CA THR A 106 -22.91 29.36 -1.90
C THR A 106 -23.30 29.99 -0.57
N ILE A 107 -24.43 30.70 -0.56
CA ILE A 107 -25.03 31.23 0.68
C ILE A 107 -25.35 30.11 1.66
N ALA A 108 -25.82 28.97 1.14
CA ALA A 108 -26.11 27.78 1.95
C ALA A 108 -24.84 27.25 2.63
N GLN A 109 -23.72 27.23 1.94
CA GLN A 109 -22.44 26.78 2.52
C GLN A 109 -21.96 27.72 3.65
N ARG A 110 -22.10 29.03 3.48
CA ARG A 110 -21.79 29.99 4.54
C ARG A 110 -22.69 29.80 5.77
N ALA A 111 -23.98 29.49 5.56
CA ALA A 111 -24.89 29.17 6.65
C ALA A 111 -24.47 27.92 7.42
N ILE A 112 -24.00 26.87 6.71
CA ILE A 112 -23.51 25.64 7.33
C ILE A 112 -22.22 25.89 8.12
N LEU A 113 -21.29 26.71 7.58
CA LEU A 113 -20.08 27.11 8.29
C LEU A 113 -20.42 27.83 9.59
N HIS A 114 -21.37 28.77 9.53
CA HIS A 114 -21.83 29.52 10.71
C HIS A 114 -22.50 28.59 11.73
N HIS A 115 -23.35 27.68 11.26
CA HIS A 115 -23.99 26.66 12.11
C HIS A 115 -22.98 25.78 12.85
N GLY A 116 -21.90 25.31 12.15
CA GLY A 116 -20.85 24.54 12.79
C GLY A 116 -20.08 25.34 13.87
N LEU A 117 -19.80 26.63 13.61
CA LEU A 117 -19.18 27.53 14.59
C LEU A 117 -20.08 27.76 15.82
N GLU A 118 -21.40 27.95 15.63
CA GLU A 118 -22.36 28.06 16.73
C GLU A 118 -22.44 26.81 17.60
N ARG A 119 -22.18 25.62 17.00
CA ARG A 119 -22.08 24.35 17.71
C ARG A 119 -20.73 24.13 18.41
N GLY A 120 -19.81 25.08 18.32
CA GLY A 120 -18.48 25.03 18.95
C GLY A 120 -17.48 24.15 18.20
N LEU A 121 -17.71 23.86 16.92
CA LEU A 121 -16.77 23.11 16.08
C LEU A 121 -15.76 24.03 15.41
N THR A 122 -14.57 23.50 15.11
CA THR A 122 -13.59 24.17 14.27
C THR A 122 -13.93 23.93 12.81
N MET A 123 -14.37 24.97 12.09
CA MET A 123 -14.67 24.87 10.68
C MET A 123 -13.42 25.24 9.87
N LEU A 124 -12.90 24.26 9.09
CA LEU A 124 -11.78 24.49 8.18
C LEU A 124 -12.24 25.23 6.92
N PRO A 125 -11.32 25.89 6.18
CA PRO A 125 -11.65 26.47 4.90
C PRO A 125 -12.32 25.45 3.98
N PRO A 126 -13.45 25.80 3.33
CA PRO A 126 -14.13 24.87 2.44
C PRO A 126 -13.29 24.57 1.21
N LEU A 127 -13.35 23.33 0.72
CA LEU A 127 -12.61 22.87 -0.44
C LEU A 127 -13.55 22.83 -1.66
N SER A 128 -13.21 23.61 -2.69
CA SER A 128 -14.01 23.67 -3.93
C SER A 128 -13.57 22.60 -4.95
N THR A 129 -14.52 21.91 -5.56
CA THR A 129 -14.24 20.97 -6.66
C THR A 129 -14.15 21.68 -8.02
N PRO A 130 -13.22 21.32 -8.91
CA PRO A 130 -12.17 20.30 -8.73
C PRO A 130 -11.02 20.77 -7.84
N PHE A 131 -10.45 19.88 -7.05
CA PHE A 131 -9.30 20.17 -6.18
C PHE A 131 -8.17 19.15 -6.36
N SER A 132 -6.96 19.56 -6.03
CA SER A 132 -5.79 18.70 -6.00
C SER A 132 -5.47 18.21 -4.58
N ALA A 133 -4.68 17.13 -4.48
CA ALA A 133 -4.16 16.65 -3.19
C ALA A 133 -3.37 17.75 -2.44
N ARG A 134 -2.70 18.66 -3.17
CA ARG A 134 -2.01 19.82 -2.59
C ARG A 134 -2.98 20.76 -1.88
N MET A 135 -4.08 21.13 -2.52
CA MET A 135 -5.10 22.01 -1.94
C MET A 135 -5.72 21.39 -0.67
N LEU A 136 -6.02 20.08 -0.72
CA LEU A 136 -6.50 19.37 0.46
C LEU A 136 -5.48 19.42 1.59
N ARG A 137 -4.20 19.16 1.32
CA ARG A 137 -3.13 19.25 2.31
C ARG A 137 -3.02 20.64 2.96
N GLU A 138 -3.11 21.68 2.17
CA GLU A 138 -3.08 23.07 2.66
C GLU A 138 -4.27 23.36 3.60
N CYS A 139 -5.48 22.89 3.27
CA CYS A 139 -6.66 23.04 4.11
C CYS A 139 -6.57 22.33 5.46
N ILE A 140 -5.95 21.13 5.50
CA ILE A 140 -5.85 20.32 6.72
C ILE A 140 -4.49 20.46 7.43
N ALA A 141 -3.61 21.34 6.95
CA ALA A 141 -2.28 21.56 7.53
C ALA A 141 -2.27 21.70 9.06
N PRO A 142 -3.25 22.37 9.71
CA PRO A 142 -3.30 22.49 11.16
C PRO A 142 -3.49 21.14 11.90
N LEU A 143 -3.99 20.13 11.22
CA LEU A 143 -4.24 18.79 11.78
C LEU A 143 -3.10 17.81 11.51
N LEU A 144 -2.14 18.18 10.66
CA LEU A 144 -1.01 17.32 10.35
C LEU A 144 -0.02 17.32 11.53
N PRO A 145 0.53 16.14 11.89
CA PRO A 145 1.57 16.05 12.90
C PRO A 145 2.78 16.92 12.53
N GLN A 146 3.20 17.79 13.43
CA GLN A 146 4.37 18.66 13.22
C GLN A 146 5.69 17.95 13.51
N GLU A 147 5.65 16.91 14.33
CA GLU A 147 6.82 16.10 14.67
C GLU A 147 6.81 14.80 13.86
N PRO A 148 8.00 14.21 13.57
CA PRO A 148 8.07 12.88 13.02
C PRO A 148 7.33 11.91 13.94
N ALA A 149 6.38 11.15 13.39
CA ALA A 149 5.66 10.16 14.19
C ALA A 149 6.65 9.18 14.81
N PRO A 150 6.50 8.84 16.10
CA PRO A 150 7.31 7.79 16.71
C PRO A 150 7.19 6.50 15.89
N GLN A 151 8.21 5.65 15.97
CA GLN A 151 8.16 4.36 15.25
C GLN A 151 6.99 3.53 15.79
N PRO A 152 6.20 2.91 14.89
CA PRO A 152 5.08 2.08 15.32
C PRO A 152 5.59 0.86 16.10
N GLU A 153 5.09 0.67 17.31
CA GLU A 153 5.18 -0.60 18.00
C GLU A 153 4.01 -1.47 17.53
N VAL A 154 4.29 -2.45 16.68
CA VAL A 154 3.26 -3.28 16.06
C VAL A 154 3.63 -4.76 16.13
N ASP A 155 2.64 -5.60 16.36
CA ASP A 155 2.77 -7.05 16.44
C ASP A 155 2.16 -7.69 15.20
N VAL A 156 2.98 -8.42 14.44
CA VAL A 156 2.55 -9.16 13.25
C VAL A 156 1.59 -10.29 13.60
N ALA A 157 1.78 -10.96 14.74
CA ALA A 157 0.88 -12.02 15.18
C ALA A 157 -0.52 -11.47 15.49
N GLU A 158 -0.61 -10.28 16.10
CA GLU A 158 -1.87 -9.59 16.31
C GLU A 158 -2.49 -9.18 14.96
N ALA A 159 -1.69 -8.62 14.06
CA ALA A 159 -2.15 -8.18 12.75
C ALA A 159 -2.71 -9.31 11.89
N LEU A 160 -2.08 -10.50 11.92
CA LEU A 160 -2.58 -11.69 11.25
C LEU A 160 -3.93 -12.15 11.81
N LYS A 161 -4.08 -12.17 13.14
CA LYS A 161 -5.31 -12.60 13.83
C LYS A 161 -6.48 -11.64 13.61
N THR A 162 -6.20 -10.34 13.58
CA THR A 162 -7.22 -9.27 13.52
C THR A 162 -7.55 -8.83 12.10
N GLY A 163 -6.82 -9.34 11.09
CA GLY A 163 -7.04 -8.99 9.69
C GLY A 163 -6.60 -7.57 9.32
N TRP A 164 -5.60 -7.03 10.01
CA TRP A 164 -5.05 -5.70 9.71
C TRP A 164 -4.11 -5.69 8.49
N LEU A 165 -3.70 -6.87 8.01
CA LEU A 165 -2.82 -6.96 6.85
C LEU A 165 -3.62 -6.86 5.55
N GLU A 166 -3.08 -6.14 4.58
CA GLU A 166 -3.61 -6.01 3.23
C GLU A 166 -2.48 -5.88 2.22
N LEU A 167 -2.78 -6.08 0.94
CA LEU A 167 -1.83 -5.84 -0.14
C LEU A 167 -2.14 -4.54 -0.87
N TRP A 168 -1.09 -3.77 -1.12
CA TRP A 168 -1.09 -2.61 -1.98
C TRP A 168 -0.33 -2.93 -3.26
N TYR A 169 -0.75 -2.34 -4.37
CA TYR A 169 -0.26 -2.67 -5.69
C TYR A 169 0.47 -1.49 -6.31
N GLN A 170 1.68 -1.70 -6.78
CA GLN A 170 2.46 -0.74 -7.54
C GLN A 170 2.63 -1.23 -8.97
N ARG A 171 2.34 -0.37 -9.94
CA ARG A 171 2.42 -0.71 -11.37
C ARG A 171 3.85 -0.94 -11.80
N LYS A 172 4.02 -1.93 -12.67
CA LYS A 172 5.18 -2.08 -13.55
C LYS A 172 4.77 -1.63 -14.95
N LEU A 173 5.57 -0.78 -15.59
CA LEU A 173 5.31 -0.28 -16.93
C LEU A 173 6.33 -0.88 -17.92
N ASP A 174 5.89 -1.20 -19.10
CA ASP A 174 6.77 -1.47 -20.23
C ASP A 174 7.53 -0.18 -20.60
N ALA A 175 8.86 -0.25 -20.69
CA ALA A 175 9.71 0.92 -20.86
C ALA A 175 9.56 1.60 -22.22
N ARG A 176 9.10 0.88 -23.24
CA ARG A 176 8.95 1.39 -24.61
C ARG A 176 7.60 2.06 -24.84
N SER A 177 6.55 1.40 -24.35
CA SER A 177 5.16 1.85 -24.59
C SER A 177 4.58 2.68 -23.43
N LEU A 178 5.21 2.65 -22.25
CA LEU A 178 4.69 3.20 -20.99
C LEU A 178 3.31 2.66 -20.60
N THR A 179 2.97 1.49 -21.13
CA THR A 179 1.71 0.81 -20.78
C THR A 179 1.92 -0.06 -19.53
N PRO A 180 0.92 -0.14 -18.61
CA PRO A 180 0.98 -1.09 -17.50
C PRO A 180 1.07 -2.54 -18.02
N CYS A 181 2.03 -3.29 -17.51
CA CYS A 181 2.28 -4.68 -17.88
C CYS A 181 2.29 -5.64 -16.69
N GLY A 182 2.09 -5.14 -15.49
CA GLY A 182 2.03 -5.92 -14.25
C GLY A 182 1.97 -5.04 -13.02
N ALA A 183 1.97 -5.68 -11.86
CA ALA A 183 1.99 -5.00 -10.57
C ALA A 183 2.73 -5.79 -9.50
N GLU A 184 3.49 -5.08 -8.68
CA GLU A 184 4.07 -5.64 -7.46
C GLU A 184 3.09 -5.49 -6.30
N ALA A 185 2.80 -6.60 -5.63
CA ALA A 185 1.98 -6.63 -4.42
C ALA A 185 2.87 -6.43 -3.18
N LEU A 186 2.59 -5.39 -2.45
CA LEU A 186 3.36 -4.94 -1.30
C LEU A 186 2.51 -5.03 -0.04
N VAL A 187 2.91 -5.84 0.93
CA VAL A 187 2.17 -5.96 2.19
C VAL A 187 2.15 -4.62 2.93
N ARG A 188 1.01 -4.31 3.53
CA ARG A 188 0.78 -3.15 4.41
C ARG A 188 -0.01 -3.61 5.62
N MET A 189 0.17 -2.91 6.73
CA MET A 189 -0.65 -3.11 7.91
C MET A 189 -1.52 -1.89 8.14
N ARG A 190 -2.84 -2.09 8.19
CA ARG A 190 -3.81 -1.04 8.54
C ARG A 190 -4.06 -1.06 10.05
N HIS A 191 -3.15 -0.46 10.79
CA HIS A 191 -3.19 -0.48 12.25
C HIS A 191 -4.19 0.56 12.78
N PRO A 192 -5.05 0.22 13.79
CA PRO A 192 -6.09 1.13 14.28
C PRO A 192 -5.59 2.45 14.85
N SER A 193 -4.36 2.48 15.38
CA SER A 193 -3.78 3.68 15.99
C SER A 193 -2.72 4.36 15.11
N TRP A 194 -2.05 3.60 14.25
CA TRP A 194 -0.91 4.07 13.45
C TRP A 194 -1.28 4.34 11.97
N GLY A 195 -2.49 3.98 11.55
CA GLY A 195 -2.88 4.05 10.15
C GLY A 195 -2.17 3.02 9.30
N VAL A 196 -1.76 3.40 8.09
CA VAL A 196 -1.06 2.50 7.17
C VAL A 196 0.41 2.43 7.53
N VAL A 197 0.84 1.25 7.98
CA VAL A 197 2.22 0.95 8.38
C VAL A 197 2.92 0.18 7.25
N VAL A 198 4.13 0.62 6.90
CA VAL A 198 4.95 0.00 5.83
C VAL A 198 5.74 -1.21 6.36
N PRO A 199 6.15 -2.16 5.49
CA PRO A 199 6.83 -3.39 5.88
C PRO A 199 8.04 -3.18 6.80
N ALA A 200 8.88 -2.20 6.52
CA ALA A 200 10.08 -1.91 7.31
C ALA A 200 9.84 -1.69 8.82
N ALA A 201 8.58 -1.40 9.21
CA ALA A 201 8.23 -1.16 10.61
C ALA A 201 7.61 -2.39 11.30
N PHE A 202 7.26 -3.45 10.56
CA PHE A 202 6.59 -4.60 11.15
C PHE A 202 7.05 -5.97 10.62
N LEU A 203 7.88 -6.02 9.59
CA LEU A 203 8.39 -7.32 9.12
C LEU A 203 9.16 -7.97 10.26
N PRO A 204 8.81 -9.21 10.62
CA PRO A 204 9.51 -9.94 11.66
C PRO A 204 10.91 -10.34 11.18
N ASP A 205 11.78 -10.70 12.12
CA ASP A 205 13.07 -11.29 11.80
C ASP A 205 12.88 -12.63 11.07
N HIS A 206 13.82 -13.00 10.20
CA HIS A 206 13.77 -14.25 9.41
C HIS A 206 13.63 -15.53 10.27
N ASN A 207 13.95 -15.47 11.55
CA ASN A 207 13.79 -16.58 12.51
C ASN A 207 12.47 -16.54 13.29
N ASP A 208 11.66 -15.51 13.12
CA ASP A 208 10.37 -15.40 13.80
C ASP A 208 9.38 -16.44 13.24
N PRO A 209 8.65 -17.19 14.11
CA PRO A 209 7.65 -18.17 13.66
C PRO A 209 6.51 -17.54 12.84
N ASN A 210 6.23 -16.25 13.04
CA ASN A 210 5.22 -15.53 12.28
C ASN A 210 5.62 -15.23 10.84
N PHE A 211 6.90 -15.40 10.48
CA PHE A 211 7.41 -15.13 9.14
C PHE A 211 6.77 -16.05 8.09
N ARG A 212 6.60 -17.34 8.42
CA ARG A 212 5.90 -18.30 7.57
C ARG A 212 4.44 -17.91 7.39
N ALA A 213 3.71 -17.64 8.48
CA ALA A 213 2.30 -17.28 8.44
C ALA A 213 2.07 -15.98 7.65
N LEU A 214 2.98 -15.00 7.74
CA LEU A 214 2.94 -13.78 6.93
C LEU A 214 3.14 -14.09 5.44
N SER A 215 4.07 -14.96 5.09
CA SER A 215 4.32 -15.37 3.69
C SER A 215 3.12 -16.10 3.10
N GLU A 216 2.51 -17.03 3.84
CA GLU A 216 1.28 -17.71 3.47
C GLU A 216 0.12 -16.73 3.26
N PHE A 217 -0.02 -15.74 4.17
CA PHE A 217 -1.00 -14.66 4.00
C PHE A 217 -0.78 -13.89 2.70
N VAL A 218 0.47 -13.50 2.38
CA VAL A 218 0.78 -12.74 1.16
C VAL A 218 0.38 -13.52 -0.09
N VAL A 219 0.72 -14.81 -0.17
CA VAL A 219 0.37 -15.66 -1.33
C VAL A 219 -1.15 -15.80 -1.46
N ALA A 220 -1.84 -16.23 -0.39
CA ALA A 220 -3.28 -16.45 -0.40
C ALA A 220 -4.04 -15.14 -0.75
N ARG A 221 -3.59 -14.01 -0.19
CA ARG A 221 -4.20 -12.73 -0.45
C ARG A 221 -3.95 -12.25 -1.89
N ALA A 222 -2.75 -12.40 -2.42
CA ALA A 222 -2.43 -12.04 -3.80
C ALA A 222 -3.31 -12.81 -4.81
N MET A 223 -3.54 -14.11 -4.57
CA MET A 223 -4.39 -14.92 -5.43
C MET A 223 -5.89 -14.56 -5.32
N ALA A 224 -6.35 -14.21 -4.12
CA ALA A 224 -7.70 -13.69 -3.93
C ALA A 224 -7.91 -12.34 -4.62
N ASP A 225 -6.93 -11.43 -4.47
CA ASP A 225 -6.96 -10.11 -5.07
C ASP A 225 -6.80 -10.16 -6.60
N TRP A 226 -6.06 -11.13 -7.14
CA TRP A 226 -5.97 -11.37 -8.58
C TRP A 226 -7.35 -11.68 -9.19
N ARG A 227 -8.18 -12.48 -8.54
CA ARG A 227 -9.56 -12.73 -8.98
C ARG A 227 -10.39 -11.46 -9.01
N TYR A 228 -10.27 -10.64 -7.96
CA TYR A 228 -10.94 -9.35 -7.92
C TYR A 228 -10.49 -8.43 -9.07
N LEU A 229 -9.17 -8.38 -9.35
CA LEU A 229 -8.61 -7.62 -10.46
C LEU A 229 -9.12 -8.11 -11.80
N LEU A 230 -9.17 -9.42 -12.03
CA LEU A 230 -9.70 -10.01 -13.26
C LEU A 230 -11.13 -9.53 -13.54
N ASP A 231 -11.98 -9.50 -12.52
CA ASP A 231 -13.41 -9.12 -12.64
C ASP A 231 -13.61 -7.61 -12.84
N HIS A 232 -12.72 -6.76 -12.30
CA HIS A 232 -12.94 -5.30 -12.24
C HIS A 232 -11.98 -4.48 -13.10
N HIS A 233 -10.92 -5.09 -13.60
CA HIS A 233 -9.87 -4.42 -14.34
C HIS A 233 -9.47 -5.20 -15.61
N GLY A 234 -9.38 -6.51 -15.50
CA GLY A 234 -8.77 -7.43 -16.45
C GLY A 234 -7.57 -8.17 -15.85
N PRO A 235 -6.96 -9.08 -16.61
CA PRO A 235 -5.80 -9.84 -16.13
C PRO A 235 -4.62 -8.91 -15.86
N VAL A 236 -3.94 -9.15 -14.72
CA VAL A 236 -2.73 -8.44 -14.29
C VAL A 236 -1.70 -9.47 -13.87
N ASP A 237 -0.50 -9.36 -14.40
CA ASP A 237 0.64 -10.16 -13.94
C ASP A 237 1.09 -9.63 -12.58
N LEU A 238 1.03 -10.47 -11.56
CA LEU A 238 1.39 -10.10 -10.20
C LEU A 238 2.77 -10.58 -9.84
N SER A 239 3.51 -9.76 -9.10
CA SER A 239 4.69 -10.18 -8.36
C SER A 239 4.51 -9.97 -6.87
N ILE A 240 5.10 -10.86 -6.07
CA ILE A 240 5.10 -10.83 -4.60
C ILE A 240 6.50 -11.05 -4.07
N ASN A 241 6.82 -10.42 -2.96
CA ASN A 241 8.08 -10.64 -2.25
C ASN A 241 7.95 -11.85 -1.32
N LEU A 242 8.80 -12.86 -1.47
CA LEU A 242 8.92 -13.99 -0.55
C LEU A 242 10.38 -14.23 -0.20
N PRO A 243 10.68 -14.60 1.07
CA PRO A 243 12.04 -14.92 1.48
C PRO A 243 12.50 -16.28 0.95
N ALA A 244 13.79 -16.42 0.69
CA ALA A 244 14.39 -17.69 0.28
C ALA A 244 14.06 -18.83 1.26
N LYS A 245 14.07 -18.55 2.56
CA LYS A 245 13.73 -19.53 3.61
C LYS A 245 12.34 -20.13 3.49
N PHE A 246 11.34 -19.36 3.04
CA PHE A 246 9.99 -19.87 2.77
C PHE A 246 10.00 -20.87 1.61
N LEU A 247 10.77 -20.58 0.58
CA LEU A 247 10.88 -21.39 -0.62
C LEU A 247 11.76 -22.65 -0.45
N LEU A 248 12.52 -22.73 0.63
CA LEU A 248 13.23 -23.96 1.02
C LEU A 248 12.36 -24.95 1.81
N ASP A 249 11.18 -24.54 2.26
CA ASP A 249 10.22 -25.41 2.91
C ASP A 249 9.34 -26.08 1.85
N ILE A 250 9.54 -27.36 1.62
CA ILE A 250 8.84 -28.15 0.59
C ILE A 250 7.32 -28.06 0.77
N GLN A 251 6.82 -28.16 2.01
CA GLN A 251 5.38 -28.08 2.28
C GLN A 251 4.82 -26.70 1.96
N ALA A 252 5.55 -25.63 2.29
CA ALA A 252 5.14 -24.27 1.96
C ALA A 252 5.08 -24.04 0.43
N VAL A 253 6.00 -24.63 -0.32
CA VAL A 253 6.01 -24.59 -1.79
C VAL A 253 4.84 -25.36 -2.39
N GLU A 254 4.53 -26.55 -1.89
CA GLU A 254 3.37 -27.33 -2.34
C GLU A 254 2.05 -26.61 -2.06
N ASP A 255 1.91 -26.03 -0.86
CA ASP A 255 0.75 -25.24 -0.49
C ASP A 255 0.61 -23.99 -1.40
N LEU A 256 1.71 -23.32 -1.69
CA LEU A 256 1.74 -22.20 -2.65
C LEU A 256 1.26 -22.64 -4.03
N CYS A 257 1.79 -23.73 -4.55
CA CYS A 257 1.39 -24.28 -5.85
C CYS A 257 -0.11 -24.64 -5.90
N ALA A 258 -0.68 -25.12 -4.79
CA ALA A 258 -2.10 -25.44 -4.69
C ALA A 258 -2.99 -24.17 -4.76
N TRP A 259 -2.52 -23.01 -4.36
CA TRP A 259 -3.26 -21.73 -4.44
C TRP A 259 -3.25 -21.10 -5.82
N ILE A 260 -2.32 -21.50 -6.71
CA ILE A 260 -2.21 -20.92 -8.06
C ILE A 260 -3.50 -21.13 -8.86
N PRO A 261 -4.10 -20.06 -9.42
CA PRO A 261 -5.34 -20.16 -10.18
C PRO A 261 -5.19 -20.99 -11.44
N ARG A 262 -6.11 -21.97 -11.62
CA ARG A 262 -6.25 -22.72 -12.88
C ARG A 262 -7.19 -22.01 -13.84
N HIS A 263 -6.86 -20.77 -14.19
CA HIS A 263 -7.70 -19.93 -15.04
C HIS A 263 -6.94 -19.54 -16.31
N PRO A 264 -7.54 -19.60 -17.52
CA PRO A 264 -6.83 -19.30 -18.77
C PRO A 264 -6.24 -17.89 -18.85
N ALA A 265 -6.81 -16.92 -18.15
CA ALA A 265 -6.31 -15.55 -18.10
C ALA A 265 -5.19 -15.35 -17.07
N PHE A 266 -4.81 -16.37 -16.30
CA PHE A 266 -3.71 -16.28 -15.35
C PHE A 266 -2.39 -16.50 -16.07
N GLY A 267 -1.62 -15.42 -16.30
CA GLY A 267 -0.33 -15.48 -16.97
C GLY A 267 0.79 -16.10 -16.13
N GLY A 268 0.66 -16.08 -14.81
CA GLY A 268 1.62 -16.60 -13.85
C GLY A 268 1.80 -15.69 -12.64
N LEU A 269 2.51 -16.19 -11.64
CA LEU A 269 2.96 -15.42 -10.47
C LEU A 269 4.47 -15.25 -10.55
N ILE A 270 4.97 -14.05 -10.27
CA ILE A 270 6.39 -13.78 -10.12
C ILE A 270 6.72 -13.68 -8.63
N ILE A 271 7.65 -14.48 -8.15
CA ILE A 271 8.19 -14.38 -6.79
C ILE A 271 9.48 -13.57 -6.85
N GLU A 272 9.52 -12.47 -6.14
CA GLU A 272 10.69 -11.60 -6.00
C GLU A 272 11.49 -12.03 -4.77
N ILE A 273 12.77 -12.37 -4.98
CA ILE A 273 13.70 -12.82 -3.93
C ILE A 273 14.86 -11.83 -3.87
N ASP A 274 15.23 -11.42 -2.67
CA ASP A 274 16.41 -10.59 -2.45
C ASP A 274 17.69 -11.29 -2.95
N ALA A 275 18.51 -10.58 -3.72
CA ALA A 275 19.71 -11.13 -4.34
C ALA A 275 20.70 -11.70 -3.31
N LEU A 276 20.83 -11.08 -2.14
CA LEU A 276 21.75 -11.54 -1.09
C LEU A 276 21.21 -12.80 -0.39
N GLU A 277 19.89 -12.90 -0.18
CA GLU A 277 19.27 -14.12 0.35
C GLU A 277 19.41 -15.28 -0.64
N LEU A 278 19.13 -15.02 -1.92
CA LEU A 278 19.28 -16.04 -2.95
C LEU A 278 20.70 -16.58 -3.03
N ALA A 279 21.71 -15.70 -2.99
CA ALA A 279 23.10 -16.10 -3.05
C ALA A 279 23.53 -17.05 -1.92
N GLN A 280 22.93 -16.91 -0.72
CA GLN A 280 23.20 -17.78 0.42
C GLN A 280 22.61 -19.20 0.26
N HIS A 281 21.63 -19.36 -0.62
CA HIS A 281 20.85 -20.60 -0.77
C HIS A 281 20.75 -21.09 -2.22
N LEU A 282 21.62 -20.63 -3.12
CA LEU A 282 21.49 -20.78 -4.57
C LEU A 282 21.27 -22.24 -5.00
N ASP A 283 22.14 -23.15 -4.55
CA ASP A 283 22.09 -24.57 -4.94
C ASP A 283 20.77 -25.23 -4.52
N ALA A 284 20.32 -24.98 -3.29
CA ALA A 284 19.06 -25.53 -2.79
C ALA A 284 17.82 -24.94 -3.49
N MET A 285 17.92 -23.73 -4.00
CA MET A 285 16.82 -23.02 -4.68
C MET A 285 16.65 -23.44 -6.15
N ILE A 286 17.62 -24.08 -6.78
CA ILE A 286 17.52 -24.50 -8.20
C ILE A 286 16.36 -25.46 -8.41
N GLU A 287 16.28 -26.51 -7.61
CA GLU A 287 15.21 -27.52 -7.70
C GLU A 287 13.83 -26.90 -7.42
N THR A 288 13.74 -26.04 -6.40
CA THR A 288 12.51 -25.32 -6.08
C THR A 288 12.07 -24.42 -7.24
N ALA A 289 12.99 -23.66 -7.83
CA ALA A 289 12.67 -22.79 -8.96
C ALA A 289 12.21 -23.59 -10.20
N GLN A 290 12.81 -24.75 -10.47
CA GLN A 290 12.38 -25.65 -11.53
C GLN A 290 10.99 -26.23 -11.27
N HIS A 291 10.69 -26.61 -10.02
CA HIS A 291 9.37 -27.09 -9.62
C HIS A 291 8.29 -26.01 -9.76
N LEU A 292 8.55 -24.80 -9.27
CA LEU A 292 7.63 -23.66 -9.36
C LEU A 292 7.24 -23.32 -10.81
N ARG A 293 8.16 -23.44 -11.77
CA ARG A 293 7.89 -23.20 -13.19
C ARG A 293 6.82 -24.13 -13.76
N LEU A 294 6.71 -25.36 -13.26
CA LEU A 294 5.68 -26.31 -13.67
C LEU A 294 4.27 -25.88 -13.24
N HIS A 295 4.19 -24.94 -12.29
CA HIS A 295 2.96 -24.39 -11.72
C HIS A 295 2.68 -22.95 -12.14
N ASN A 296 3.27 -22.47 -13.24
CA ASN A 296 3.16 -21.05 -13.69
C ASN A 296 3.65 -20.04 -12.65
N VAL A 297 4.68 -20.39 -11.90
CA VAL A 297 5.36 -19.50 -10.96
C VAL A 297 6.79 -19.32 -11.43
N ALA A 298 7.23 -18.06 -11.56
CA ALA A 298 8.56 -17.68 -11.98
C ALA A 298 9.27 -16.87 -10.89
N ILE A 299 10.60 -16.81 -10.95
CA ILE A 299 11.41 -16.07 -10.00
C ILE A 299 11.98 -14.81 -10.66
N ALA A 300 11.89 -13.70 -9.93
CA ALA A 300 12.64 -12.48 -10.17
C ALA A 300 13.66 -12.29 -9.06
N ILE A 301 14.83 -11.77 -9.42
CA ILE A 301 15.88 -11.46 -8.46
C ILE A 301 15.82 -9.96 -8.17
N ASP A 302 15.57 -9.59 -6.91
CA ASP A 302 15.36 -8.21 -6.48
C ASP A 302 16.62 -7.63 -5.81
N LYS A 303 16.72 -6.30 -5.80
CA LYS A 303 17.79 -5.51 -5.20
C LYS A 303 19.19 -5.80 -5.75
N ILE A 304 19.29 -6.02 -7.04
CA ILE A 304 20.58 -6.27 -7.68
C ILE A 304 21.41 -4.99 -7.70
N GLY A 305 22.65 -5.07 -7.28
CA GLY A 305 23.62 -3.98 -7.19
C GLY A 305 24.98 -4.26 -7.81
N ALA A 306 26.01 -3.53 -7.35
CA ALA A 306 27.35 -3.60 -7.91
C ALA A 306 28.06 -4.94 -7.70
N ASP A 307 27.77 -5.65 -6.62
CA ASP A 307 28.45 -6.89 -6.19
C ASP A 307 27.83 -8.15 -6.81
N TRP A 308 26.86 -7.97 -7.68
CA TRP A 308 26.06 -9.03 -8.24
C TRP A 308 26.79 -10.02 -9.18
N PRO A 309 27.74 -9.65 -10.05
CA PRO A 309 28.23 -10.55 -11.09
C PRO A 309 28.89 -11.82 -10.59
N ASP A 310 29.35 -11.82 -9.33
CA ASP A 310 30.08 -12.96 -8.76
C ASP A 310 29.14 -13.97 -8.07
N LEU A 311 27.86 -13.63 -7.90
CA LEU A 311 26.90 -14.38 -7.07
C LEU A 311 26.11 -15.44 -7.86
N ILE A 312 26.00 -15.34 -9.19
CA ILE A 312 25.33 -16.35 -10.00
C ILE A 312 26.34 -17.03 -10.92
N SER A 313 26.64 -18.27 -10.62
CA SER A 313 27.31 -19.14 -11.57
C SER A 313 26.33 -19.44 -12.71
N ARG A 314 26.73 -19.10 -13.88
CA ARG A 314 26.03 -18.70 -15.08
C ARG A 314 24.96 -19.61 -15.67
N ASP A 315 24.83 -20.85 -15.30
CA ASP A 315 24.05 -21.79 -16.15
C ASP A 315 22.92 -22.54 -15.43
N ALA A 316 22.69 -22.33 -14.13
CA ALA A 316 21.85 -23.24 -13.37
C ALA A 316 20.56 -22.64 -12.78
N PHE A 317 20.51 -21.34 -12.42
CA PHE A 317 19.35 -20.80 -11.72
C PHE A 317 18.32 -20.17 -12.68
N PRO A 318 17.08 -20.69 -12.75
CA PRO A 318 16.07 -20.19 -13.68
C PRO A 318 15.35 -18.98 -13.12
N PHE A 319 15.66 -17.78 -13.60
CA PHE A 319 14.93 -16.54 -13.34
C PHE A 319 14.38 -15.92 -14.63
N VAL A 320 13.41 -15.02 -14.50
CA VAL A 320 12.76 -14.35 -15.63
C VAL A 320 12.92 -12.83 -15.60
N GLU A 321 13.32 -12.27 -14.46
CA GLU A 321 13.43 -10.82 -14.28
C GLU A 321 14.56 -10.49 -13.29
N LEU A 322 15.33 -9.43 -13.61
CA LEU A 322 16.30 -8.82 -12.73
C LEU A 322 15.83 -7.42 -12.36
N LYS A 323 15.70 -7.12 -11.06
CA LYS A 323 15.29 -5.81 -10.56
C LYS A 323 16.49 -5.07 -9.98
N VAL A 324 16.86 -3.97 -10.61
CA VAL A 324 18.00 -3.15 -10.16
C VAL A 324 17.60 -2.34 -8.94
N ASP A 325 18.42 -2.38 -7.88
CA ASP A 325 18.17 -1.66 -6.64
C ASP A 325 18.03 -0.15 -6.93
N ARG A 326 17.03 0.46 -6.27
CA ARG A 326 16.77 1.90 -6.34
C ARG A 326 18.00 2.77 -6.05
N ALA A 327 18.93 2.29 -5.21
CA ALA A 327 20.15 3.00 -4.88
C ALA A 327 21.03 3.27 -6.11
N PHE A 328 20.95 2.43 -7.13
CA PHE A 328 21.66 2.59 -8.40
C PHE A 328 20.81 3.27 -9.49
N VAL A 329 19.51 3.10 -9.45
CA VAL A 329 18.59 3.73 -10.43
C VAL A 329 18.37 5.22 -10.11
N THR A 330 18.11 5.54 -8.84
CA THR A 330 17.90 6.94 -8.44
C THR A 330 19.19 7.74 -8.57
N GLY A 331 19.17 8.77 -9.43
CA GLY A 331 20.30 9.63 -9.76
C GLY A 331 21.25 9.05 -10.81
N CYS A 332 20.89 7.95 -11.51
CA CYS A 332 21.72 7.37 -12.57
C CYS A 332 21.86 8.30 -13.79
N ALA A 333 21.00 9.28 -13.94
CA ALA A 333 21.11 10.30 -14.97
C ALA A 333 22.41 11.09 -14.87
N ASP A 334 22.82 11.42 -13.65
CA ASP A 334 23.94 12.33 -13.36
C ASP A 334 25.18 11.60 -12.82
N ASP A 335 25.04 10.36 -12.33
CA ASP A 335 26.10 9.57 -11.73
C ASP A 335 26.60 8.47 -12.71
N ARG A 336 27.82 8.63 -13.19
CA ARG A 336 28.45 7.69 -14.14
C ARG A 336 28.66 6.30 -13.55
N LEU A 337 28.94 6.17 -12.25
CA LEU A 337 29.14 4.87 -11.62
C LEU A 337 27.82 4.12 -11.53
N LYS A 338 26.76 4.77 -11.09
CA LYS A 338 25.40 4.20 -11.06
C LYS A 338 24.97 3.79 -12.46
N ARG A 339 25.17 4.66 -13.45
CA ARG A 339 24.86 4.38 -14.86
C ARG A 339 25.62 3.15 -15.37
N SER A 340 26.89 3.01 -15.03
CA SER A 340 27.71 1.83 -15.40
C SER A 340 27.20 0.54 -14.74
N VAL A 341 26.82 0.59 -13.47
CA VAL A 341 26.22 -0.57 -12.76
C VAL A 341 24.91 -0.96 -13.43
N CYS A 342 24.00 -0.01 -13.64
CA CYS A 342 22.74 -0.25 -14.34
C CYS A 342 22.96 -0.91 -15.71
N LYS A 343 23.89 -0.36 -16.52
CA LYS A 343 24.18 -0.91 -17.86
C LYS A 343 24.68 -2.35 -17.81
N ARG A 344 25.59 -2.66 -16.87
CA ARG A 344 26.10 -4.04 -16.71
C ARG A 344 24.99 -5.03 -16.35
N ILE A 345 24.02 -4.61 -15.51
CA ILE A 345 22.90 -5.48 -15.11
C ILE A 345 21.91 -5.64 -16.27
N VAL A 346 21.65 -4.59 -17.04
CA VAL A 346 20.85 -4.69 -18.27
C VAL A 346 21.50 -5.65 -19.28
N ASP A 347 22.81 -5.53 -19.53
CA ASP A 347 23.51 -6.43 -20.42
C ASP A 347 23.46 -7.88 -19.93
N LEU A 348 23.61 -8.09 -18.63
CA LEU A 348 23.46 -9.41 -18.00
C LEU A 348 22.04 -9.98 -18.22
N ALA A 349 20.99 -9.19 -18.04
CA ALA A 349 19.62 -9.64 -18.29
C ALA A 349 19.43 -10.08 -19.75
N VAL A 350 19.97 -9.33 -20.70
CA VAL A 350 19.95 -9.69 -22.13
C VAL A 350 20.68 -11.02 -22.39
N ASP A 351 21.85 -11.23 -21.80
CA ASP A 351 22.63 -12.47 -21.95
C ASP A 351 21.88 -13.71 -21.42
N TYR A 352 21.04 -13.52 -20.40
CA TYR A 352 20.21 -14.59 -19.83
C TYR A 352 18.81 -14.70 -20.46
N GLY A 353 18.43 -13.81 -21.37
CA GLY A 353 17.08 -13.75 -21.92
C GLY A 353 16.02 -13.37 -20.89
N ALA A 354 16.41 -12.68 -19.82
CA ALA A 354 15.53 -12.19 -18.76
C ALA A 354 15.18 -10.71 -18.98
N ARG A 355 14.08 -10.25 -18.38
CA ARG A 355 13.72 -8.82 -18.37
C ARG A 355 14.53 -8.07 -17.30
N CYS A 356 14.83 -6.81 -17.55
CA CYS A 356 15.47 -5.93 -16.59
C CYS A 356 14.53 -4.82 -16.15
N THR A 357 14.32 -4.67 -14.83
CA THR A 357 13.42 -3.68 -14.23
C THR A 357 14.21 -2.61 -13.50
N ALA A 358 14.00 -1.34 -13.86
CA ALA A 358 14.50 -0.19 -13.11
C ALA A 358 13.51 0.13 -11.97
N THR A 359 13.97 0.04 -10.70
CA THR A 359 13.14 0.31 -9.54
C THR A 359 13.44 1.68 -8.92
N GLY A 360 12.42 2.31 -8.31
CA GLY A 360 12.59 3.57 -7.60
C GLY A 360 12.80 4.79 -8.49
N ILE A 361 12.23 4.82 -9.69
CA ILE A 361 12.25 5.99 -10.56
C ILE A 361 11.34 7.08 -9.98
N GLU A 362 11.93 8.21 -9.58
CA GLU A 362 11.20 9.34 -8.99
C GLU A 362 11.32 10.61 -9.85
N SER A 363 12.33 10.68 -10.74
CA SER A 363 12.58 11.84 -11.60
C SER A 363 12.46 11.51 -13.09
N ARG A 364 12.11 12.54 -13.88
CA ARG A 364 12.08 12.41 -15.36
C ARG A 364 13.47 12.14 -15.94
N SER A 365 14.52 12.70 -15.34
CA SER A 365 15.90 12.46 -15.77
C SER A 365 16.31 11.00 -15.61
N ASP A 366 15.98 10.38 -14.46
CA ASP A 366 16.27 8.96 -14.23
C ASP A 366 15.45 8.06 -15.17
N TYR A 367 14.19 8.43 -15.46
CA TYR A 367 13.39 7.74 -16.47
C TYR A 367 14.07 7.76 -17.85
N ILE A 368 14.52 8.94 -18.33
CA ILE A 368 15.19 9.05 -19.62
C ILE A 368 16.46 8.21 -19.63
N ALA A 369 17.27 8.28 -18.57
CA ALA A 369 18.49 7.49 -18.45
C ALA A 369 18.20 5.97 -18.44
N ALA A 370 17.17 5.53 -17.72
CA ALA A 370 16.75 4.12 -17.71
C ALA A 370 16.31 3.64 -19.10
N HIS A 371 15.53 4.46 -19.80
CA HIS A 371 15.12 4.16 -21.19
C HIS A 371 16.32 4.05 -22.13
N GLU A 372 17.29 4.99 -22.06
CA GLU A 372 18.52 4.97 -22.86
C GLU A 372 19.42 3.77 -22.54
N LEU A 373 19.46 3.32 -21.30
CA LEU A 373 20.22 2.16 -20.86
C LEU A 373 19.65 0.83 -21.37
N GLY A 374 18.36 0.82 -21.78
CA GLY A 374 17.71 -0.34 -22.35
C GLY A 374 16.97 -1.21 -21.33
N PHE A 375 16.50 -0.66 -20.22
CA PHE A 375 15.60 -1.38 -19.31
C PHE A 375 14.31 -1.78 -20.03
N ASP A 376 13.79 -2.96 -19.69
CA ASP A 376 12.53 -3.47 -20.24
C ASP A 376 11.33 -2.96 -19.47
N LEU A 377 11.45 -2.85 -18.14
CA LEU A 377 10.38 -2.47 -17.22
C LEU A 377 10.80 -1.31 -16.33
N LEU A 378 9.81 -0.50 -15.99
CA LEU A 378 9.98 0.68 -15.14
C LEU A 378 9.02 0.63 -13.96
N GLN A 379 9.53 0.97 -12.77
CA GLN A 379 8.75 1.06 -11.54
C GLN A 379 9.26 2.21 -10.66
N GLY A 380 8.36 3.02 -10.13
CA GLY A 380 8.73 4.12 -9.25
C GLY A 380 7.60 5.12 -9.02
N TYR A 381 7.83 6.08 -8.12
CA TYR A 381 6.82 7.06 -7.73
C TYR A 381 6.49 8.06 -8.85
N LEU A 382 7.36 8.20 -9.83
CA LEU A 382 7.08 8.98 -11.05
C LEU A 382 5.83 8.45 -11.77
N PHE A 383 5.63 7.13 -11.78
CA PHE A 383 4.54 6.45 -12.48
C PHE A 383 3.36 6.13 -11.58
N GLY A 384 3.55 6.15 -10.28
CA GLY A 384 2.54 5.94 -9.26
C GLY A 384 3.08 5.30 -7.99
N LYS A 385 2.54 5.74 -6.87
CA LYS A 385 2.81 5.12 -5.57
C LYS A 385 2.03 3.82 -5.43
N PRO A 386 2.46 2.89 -4.55
CA PRO A 386 1.63 1.75 -4.16
C PRO A 386 0.26 2.21 -3.68
N MET A 387 -0.80 1.51 -4.05
CA MET A 387 -2.17 1.84 -3.69
C MET A 387 -2.99 0.60 -3.38
N GLY A 388 -4.02 0.74 -2.54
CA GLY A 388 -4.92 -0.36 -2.19
C GLY A 388 -5.66 -0.94 -3.38
N LEU A 389 -6.09 -2.20 -3.28
CA LEU A 389 -6.68 -3.02 -4.35
C LEU A 389 -7.76 -2.29 -5.17
N LYS A 390 -8.77 -1.72 -4.50
CA LYS A 390 -9.89 -1.04 -5.16
C LYS A 390 -9.45 0.20 -5.94
N LYS A 391 -8.48 0.96 -5.41
CA LYS A 391 -7.91 2.12 -6.08
C LYS A 391 -7.10 1.69 -7.30
N PHE A 392 -6.29 0.64 -7.16
CA PHE A 392 -5.51 0.08 -8.25
C PHE A 392 -6.40 -0.38 -9.40
N ALA A 393 -7.45 -1.16 -9.13
CA ALA A 393 -8.39 -1.64 -10.14
C ALA A 393 -9.07 -0.48 -10.92
N ARG A 394 -9.45 0.61 -10.24
CA ARG A 394 -10.05 1.80 -10.88
C ARG A 394 -9.04 2.61 -11.69
N ALA A 395 -7.83 2.80 -11.16
CA ALA A 395 -6.83 3.67 -11.77
C ALA A 395 -6.24 3.09 -13.06
N ALA A 396 -6.28 1.78 -13.20
CA ALA A 396 -5.77 1.12 -14.40
C ALA A 396 -6.79 1.09 -15.56
N ALA A 397 -8.08 1.30 -15.28
CA ALA A 397 -9.11 1.49 -16.29
C ALA A 397 -9.07 2.86 -16.98
N THR A 398 -8.29 3.81 -16.45
CA THR A 398 -8.10 5.14 -17.04
C THR A 398 -6.80 5.20 -17.83
N LYS A 399 -6.92 5.56 -19.13
CA LYS A 399 -5.95 5.79 -20.22
C LYS A 399 -4.44 5.75 -19.92
N PRO A 400 -3.61 5.37 -20.92
CA PRO A 400 -2.15 5.47 -20.85
C PRO A 400 -1.72 6.88 -20.43
N LEU A 401 -0.61 6.97 -19.69
CA LEU A 401 0.04 8.22 -19.27
C LEU A 401 0.51 9.01 -20.53
N ASN A 402 -0.43 9.71 -21.19
CA ASN A 402 -0.12 10.46 -22.41
C ASN A 402 0.45 11.86 -22.15
N THR A 403 0.78 12.22 -20.93
CA THR A 403 1.43 13.51 -20.64
C THR A 403 2.35 13.37 -19.44
N LEU A 404 3.64 13.19 -19.71
CA LEU A 404 4.73 13.65 -18.84
C LEU A 404 4.99 15.13 -19.19
N ASP A 405 3.97 16.00 -18.96
CA ASP A 405 4.14 17.45 -18.98
C ASP A 405 4.73 17.95 -17.67
#